data_887199a750b4c7d2273810b48ce4b316
#
_entry.id   887199a750b4c7d2273810b48ce4b316
#
_cell.length_a   1.000
_cell.length_b   1.000
_cell.length_c   1.000
_cell.angle_alpha   90.00
_cell.angle_beta   90.00
_cell.angle_gamma   90.00
#
_symmetry.space_group_name_H-M   'P 1'
#
loop_
_entity.id
_entity.type
_entity.pdbx_description
1 polymer ?
#
loop_
_entity_poly.entity_id
_entity_poly.type
_entity_poly.pdbx_seq_one_letter_code
_entity_poly.pdbx_strand_id
1 'polypeptide(L)'
;GIHELVLQATDDGRVTELLFAAGDTVNEGELLLISERVTTDSRWDGAEKIQNSGREDVLGYRPSDAAAAALRADLQRVVDRHAFTFDASRPEAVAKRHALGQRTARENIADLCDEGSFIEYGALAVAAQRSRRSEDDLMRNTPADGMVTGIGSINRLIHGSEASRTVVMAYDATVLAGTQGMRNHAKTDRMLGIALDQKLPVVLFAEGGGGRPGDTDMPIVAGLHVSTFASYARLSGQVPVIGIVSGRCFAGNAALLGCSDVIIATRSSNIG
;
A
#
# COMPACT_ATOMS: atom_id res chain seq x y z
N GLY A 1 21.46 -7.51 15.25
CA GLY A 1 20.32 -7.11 14.40
C GLY A 1 19.67 -8.37 13.88
N ILE A 2 18.37 -8.48 14.05
CA ILE A 2 17.60 -9.58 13.46
C ILE A 2 17.42 -9.19 11.99
N HIS A 3 18.06 -9.91 11.09
CA HIS A 3 17.83 -9.79 9.66
C HIS A 3 16.80 -10.85 9.29
N GLU A 4 15.62 -10.41 8.87
CA GLU A 4 14.64 -11.29 8.26
C GLU A 4 15.12 -11.64 6.86
N LEU A 5 15.48 -12.89 6.62
CA LEU A 5 15.87 -13.38 5.30
C LEU A 5 14.63 -14.01 4.65
N VAL A 6 14.09 -13.38 3.63
CA VAL A 6 13.03 -13.96 2.81
C VAL A 6 13.68 -14.84 1.75
N LEU A 7 13.48 -16.15 1.87
CA LEU A 7 13.89 -17.10 0.82
C LEU A 7 12.78 -17.19 -0.21
N GLN A 8 13.11 -16.88 -1.46
CA GLN A 8 12.20 -16.99 -2.58
C GLN A 8 12.53 -18.24 -3.38
N ALA A 9 11.53 -19.11 -3.57
CA ALA A 9 11.70 -20.27 -4.45
C ALA A 9 11.90 -19.81 -5.91
N THR A 10 12.84 -20.42 -6.62
CA THR A 10 13.10 -20.11 -8.03
C THR A 10 12.15 -20.83 -8.98
N ASP A 11 11.46 -21.86 -8.50
CA ASP A 11 10.53 -22.68 -9.26
C ASP A 11 9.31 -23.04 -8.40
N ASP A 12 8.19 -23.37 -9.05
CA ASP A 12 7.02 -23.92 -8.38
C ASP A 12 7.34 -25.32 -7.84
N GLY A 13 7.14 -25.49 -6.53
CA GLY A 13 7.45 -26.75 -5.86
C GLY A 13 6.70 -26.92 -4.56
N ARG A 14 6.71 -28.13 -4.04
CA ARG A 14 6.19 -28.47 -2.73
C ARG A 14 7.36 -28.72 -1.78
N VAL A 15 7.40 -27.99 -0.65
CA VAL A 15 8.38 -28.28 0.41
C VAL A 15 8.05 -29.64 1.03
N THR A 16 8.99 -30.55 1.01
CA THR A 16 8.85 -31.91 1.53
C THR A 16 9.47 -32.06 2.92
N GLU A 17 10.50 -31.27 3.20
CA GLU A 17 11.18 -31.32 4.50
C GLU A 17 11.73 -29.93 4.89
N LEU A 18 11.60 -29.58 6.16
CA LEU A 18 12.27 -28.43 6.79
C LEU A 18 13.36 -28.96 7.71
N LEU A 19 14.59 -28.53 7.52
CA LEU A 19 15.76 -29.05 8.26
C LEU A 19 16.08 -28.24 9.53
N PHE A 20 15.44 -27.08 9.71
CA PHE A 20 15.63 -26.19 10.86
C PHE A 20 14.29 -25.82 11.49
N ALA A 21 14.29 -25.66 12.81
CA ALA A 21 13.14 -25.17 13.58
C ALA A 21 13.28 -23.66 13.85
N ALA A 22 12.15 -23.03 14.22
CA ALA A 22 12.17 -21.63 14.63
C ALA A 22 13.07 -21.42 15.85
N GLY A 23 14.07 -20.56 15.72
CA GLY A 23 15.06 -20.27 16.74
C GLY A 23 16.42 -20.92 16.53
N ASP A 24 16.56 -21.82 15.57
CA ASP A 24 17.85 -22.41 15.24
C ASP A 24 18.77 -21.39 14.54
N THR A 25 20.07 -21.56 14.77
CA THR A 25 21.09 -20.78 14.07
C THR A 25 21.48 -21.49 12.79
N VAL A 26 21.45 -20.78 11.68
CA VAL A 26 21.79 -21.29 10.34
C VAL A 26 23.05 -20.58 9.85
N ASN A 27 24.02 -21.32 9.34
CA ASN A 27 25.23 -20.79 8.75
C ASN A 27 25.10 -20.67 7.22
N GLU A 28 25.91 -19.81 6.64
CA GLU A 28 25.95 -19.65 5.18
C GLU A 28 26.33 -20.97 4.50
N GLY A 29 25.50 -21.39 3.53
CA GLY A 29 25.69 -22.65 2.78
C GLY A 29 25.01 -23.87 3.35
N GLU A 30 24.34 -23.79 4.51
CA GLU A 30 23.56 -24.89 5.05
C GLU A 30 22.23 -25.10 4.29
N LEU A 31 21.87 -26.36 4.08
CA LEU A 31 20.61 -26.74 3.43
C LEU A 31 19.44 -26.48 4.38
N LEU A 32 18.51 -25.60 4.01
CA LEU A 32 17.41 -25.19 4.87
C LEU A 32 16.15 -26.03 4.72
N LEU A 33 15.86 -26.45 3.49
CA LEU A 33 14.66 -27.21 3.15
C LEU A 33 14.89 -28.08 1.92
N ILE A 34 14.09 -29.11 1.81
CA ILE A 34 14.02 -29.95 0.61
C ILE A 34 12.67 -29.68 -0.06
N SER A 35 12.68 -29.45 -1.37
CA SER A 35 11.46 -29.27 -2.17
C SER A 35 11.44 -30.20 -3.37
N GLU A 36 10.27 -30.68 -3.74
CA GLU A 36 10.04 -31.42 -4.97
C GLU A 36 9.37 -30.49 -6.01
N ARG A 37 9.85 -30.57 -7.25
CA ARG A 37 9.27 -29.83 -8.37
C ARG A 37 7.89 -30.40 -8.70
N VAL A 38 6.87 -29.55 -8.71
CA VAL A 38 5.54 -29.93 -9.19
C VAL A 38 5.54 -29.79 -10.71
N THR A 39 5.55 -30.92 -11.42
CA THR A 39 5.31 -30.92 -12.88
C THR A 39 3.83 -30.61 -13.08
N THR A 40 3.53 -29.52 -13.80
CA THR A 40 2.20 -29.04 -14.12
C THR A 40 1.43 -29.98 -15.03
N ASP A 41 0.81 -31.00 -14.45
CA ASP A 41 -0.22 -31.80 -15.14
C ASP A 41 -1.44 -32.07 -14.22
N SER A 42 -1.68 -31.24 -13.23
CA SER A 42 -2.92 -31.24 -12.48
C SER A 42 -3.45 -29.80 -12.38
N ARG A 43 -4.54 -29.54 -13.09
CA ARG A 43 -5.38 -28.36 -12.89
C ARG A 43 -5.71 -28.26 -11.40
N TRP A 44 -5.26 -27.19 -10.77
CA TRP A 44 -5.62 -26.88 -9.41
C TRP A 44 -7.08 -26.42 -9.39
N ASP A 45 -8.01 -27.34 -9.14
CA ASP A 45 -9.40 -27.00 -8.81
C ASP A 45 -9.43 -26.47 -7.38
N GLY A 46 -9.11 -25.18 -7.23
CA GLY A 46 -9.01 -24.47 -5.96
C GLY A 46 -10.34 -24.10 -5.33
N ALA A 47 -11.32 -24.99 -5.29
CA ALA A 47 -12.59 -24.76 -4.63
C ALA A 47 -13.02 -25.96 -3.77
N GLU A 48 -12.11 -26.65 -3.11
CA GLU A 48 -12.49 -27.57 -2.03
C GLU A 48 -12.30 -26.91 -0.67
N LYS A 49 -13.43 -26.82 0.03
CA LYS A 49 -13.58 -26.43 1.41
C LYS A 49 -12.45 -27.00 2.26
N ILE A 50 -11.68 -26.12 2.89
CA ILE A 50 -10.87 -26.48 4.04
C ILE A 50 -11.84 -26.89 5.14
N GLN A 51 -12.24 -28.16 5.14
CA GLN A 51 -12.82 -28.78 6.30
C GLN A 51 -11.71 -28.88 7.35
N ASN A 52 -11.97 -28.31 8.51
CA ASN A 52 -11.16 -28.38 9.72
C ASN A 52 -11.04 -29.86 10.18
N SER A 53 -10.26 -30.67 9.50
CA SER A 53 -9.81 -31.97 9.97
C SER A 53 -8.40 -31.78 10.54
N GLY A 54 -8.29 -31.95 11.86
CA GLY A 54 -7.12 -31.92 12.72
C GLY A 54 -5.77 -31.96 12.03
N ARG A 55 -5.13 -30.80 11.87
CA ARG A 55 -3.69 -30.72 11.71
C ARG A 55 -3.07 -31.11 13.05
N GLU A 56 -2.56 -32.32 13.16
CA GLU A 56 -1.55 -32.64 14.15
C GLU A 56 -0.32 -31.79 13.85
N ASP A 57 0.09 -31.00 14.83
CA ASP A 57 1.18 -30.02 14.71
C ASP A 57 2.49 -30.75 14.39
N VAL A 58 3.06 -30.48 13.25
CA VAL A 58 4.39 -30.98 12.80
C VAL A 58 5.51 -30.48 13.73
N LEU A 59 5.25 -29.54 14.63
CA LEU A 59 6.22 -28.94 15.56
C LEU A 59 5.95 -29.20 17.06
N GLY A 60 4.92 -29.97 17.41
CA GLY A 60 4.64 -30.30 18.83
C GLY A 60 4.27 -29.10 19.73
N TYR A 61 4.12 -27.88 19.16
CA TYR A 61 3.69 -26.69 19.89
C TYR A 61 2.19 -26.50 19.76
N ARG A 62 1.46 -26.77 20.82
CA ARG A 62 0.08 -26.32 20.99
C ARG A 62 0.09 -25.07 21.86
N PRO A 63 -0.18 -23.87 21.31
CA PRO A 63 -0.45 -22.73 22.16
C PRO A 63 -1.62 -23.10 23.08
N SER A 64 -1.54 -22.70 24.34
CA SER A 64 -2.69 -22.85 25.26
C SER A 64 -3.91 -22.15 24.61
N ASP A 65 -5.10 -22.65 24.89
CA ASP A 65 -6.35 -22.05 24.34
C ASP A 65 -6.44 -20.54 24.65
N ALA A 66 -5.88 -20.10 25.77
CA ALA A 66 -5.80 -18.69 26.14
C ALA A 66 -4.81 -17.92 25.23
N ALA A 67 -3.65 -18.50 24.89
CA ALA A 67 -2.69 -17.87 23.97
C ALA A 67 -3.23 -17.83 22.53
N ALA A 68 -3.92 -18.88 22.09
CA ALA A 68 -4.59 -18.93 20.79
C ALA A 68 -5.76 -17.94 20.71
N ALA A 69 -6.52 -17.77 21.80
CA ALA A 69 -7.59 -16.77 21.89
C ALA A 69 -7.03 -15.34 21.90
N ALA A 70 -5.92 -15.08 22.59
CA ALA A 70 -5.25 -13.78 22.58
C ALA A 70 -4.69 -13.44 21.20
N LEU A 71 -4.08 -14.41 20.51
CA LEU A 71 -3.60 -14.23 19.15
C LEU A 71 -4.72 -13.92 18.17
N ARG A 72 -5.88 -14.59 18.29
CA ARG A 72 -7.05 -14.32 17.48
C ARG A 72 -7.64 -12.92 17.75
N ALA A 73 -7.67 -12.49 19.00
CA ALA A 73 -8.15 -11.17 19.37
C ALA A 73 -7.24 -10.07 18.83
N ASP A 74 -5.93 -10.27 18.86
CA ASP A 74 -4.96 -9.32 18.30
C ASP A 74 -5.08 -9.25 16.77
N LEU A 75 -5.20 -10.38 16.10
CA LEU A 75 -5.45 -10.44 14.67
C LEU A 75 -6.76 -9.74 14.29
N GLN A 76 -7.83 -9.98 15.05
CA GLN A 76 -9.11 -9.31 14.80
C GLN A 76 -8.98 -7.80 14.92
N ARG A 77 -8.27 -7.28 15.93
CA ARG A 77 -8.01 -5.84 16.06
C ARG A 77 -7.29 -5.27 14.83
N VAL A 78 -6.33 -6.00 14.27
CA VAL A 78 -5.62 -5.58 13.05
C VAL A 78 -6.59 -5.56 11.86
N VAL A 79 -7.40 -6.60 11.68
CA VAL A 79 -8.41 -6.68 10.63
C VAL A 79 -9.42 -5.54 10.75
N ASP A 80 -9.95 -5.31 11.95
CA ASP A 80 -10.90 -4.23 12.22
C ASP A 80 -10.26 -2.86 11.93
N ARG A 81 -8.99 -2.68 12.30
CA ARG A 81 -8.24 -1.46 12.03
C ARG A 81 -8.05 -1.21 10.54
N HIS A 82 -7.80 -2.27 9.76
CA HIS A 82 -7.75 -2.17 8.30
C HIS A 82 -9.13 -1.86 7.69
N ALA A 83 -10.22 -2.38 8.27
CA ALA A 83 -11.57 -2.11 7.77
C ALA A 83 -11.90 -0.62 7.73
N PHE A 84 -11.39 0.19 8.67
CA PHE A 84 -11.57 1.64 8.67
C PHE A 84 -10.88 2.36 7.50
N THR A 85 -9.94 1.72 6.83
CA THR A 85 -9.25 2.32 5.69
C THR A 85 -10.02 2.22 4.38
N PHE A 86 -11.02 1.36 4.31
CA PHE A 86 -11.81 1.13 3.10
C PHE A 86 -13.02 2.07 2.97
N ASP A 87 -13.46 2.25 1.75
CA ASP A 87 -14.60 3.11 1.41
C ASP A 87 -15.90 2.68 2.09
N ALA A 88 -16.09 1.38 2.32
CA ALA A 88 -17.27 0.83 3.01
C ALA A 88 -17.45 1.39 4.42
N SER A 89 -16.40 1.83 5.10
CA SER A 89 -16.50 2.44 6.44
C SER A 89 -16.86 3.92 6.42
N ARG A 90 -16.91 4.56 5.23
CA ARG A 90 -17.18 5.99 5.05
C ARG A 90 -18.23 6.26 3.96
N PRO A 91 -19.42 5.63 4.04
CA PRO A 91 -20.43 5.65 2.96
C PRO A 91 -20.89 7.07 2.61
N GLU A 92 -21.01 7.95 3.59
CA GLU A 92 -21.43 9.34 3.33
C GLU A 92 -20.39 10.13 2.53
N ALA A 93 -19.09 9.95 2.82
CA ALA A 93 -18.02 10.61 2.10
C ALA A 93 -17.94 10.10 0.66
N VAL A 94 -18.10 8.80 0.48
CA VAL A 94 -18.16 8.15 -0.83
C VAL A 94 -19.37 8.65 -1.63
N ALA A 95 -20.56 8.68 -1.03
CA ALA A 95 -21.77 9.17 -1.69
C ALA A 95 -21.63 10.63 -2.15
N LYS A 96 -21.03 11.51 -1.32
CA LYS A 96 -20.74 12.90 -1.72
C LYS A 96 -19.80 12.96 -2.92
N ARG A 97 -18.83 12.08 -2.97
CA ARG A 97 -17.87 11.97 -4.08
C ARG A 97 -18.57 11.55 -5.37
N HIS A 98 -19.38 10.49 -5.30
CA HIS A 98 -20.14 9.98 -6.43
C HIS A 98 -21.18 10.99 -6.94
N ALA A 99 -21.79 11.77 -6.06
CA ALA A 99 -22.72 12.85 -6.46
C ALA A 99 -22.06 13.93 -7.36
N LEU A 100 -20.73 14.05 -7.30
CA LEU A 100 -19.95 14.92 -8.19
C LEU A 100 -19.50 14.22 -9.49
N GLY A 101 -19.91 12.98 -9.71
CA GLY A 101 -19.47 12.15 -10.83
C GLY A 101 -17.99 11.74 -10.73
N GLN A 102 -17.44 11.71 -9.53
CA GLN A 102 -16.02 11.43 -9.29
C GLN A 102 -15.85 10.11 -8.52
N ARG A 103 -14.79 9.37 -8.83
CA ARG A 103 -14.41 8.14 -8.14
C ARG A 103 -13.62 8.44 -6.85
N THR A 104 -13.61 7.49 -5.93
CA THR A 104 -12.70 7.52 -4.79
C THR A 104 -11.26 7.18 -5.21
N ALA A 105 -10.30 7.44 -4.33
CA ALA A 105 -8.91 7.04 -4.55
C ALA A 105 -8.78 5.52 -4.70
N ARG A 106 -9.55 4.75 -3.92
CA ARG A 106 -9.51 3.28 -3.96
C ARG A 106 -10.15 2.72 -5.22
N GLU A 107 -11.25 3.30 -5.68
CA GLU A 107 -11.85 2.95 -6.97
C GLU A 107 -10.92 3.22 -8.16
N ASN A 108 -10.20 4.34 -8.13
CA ASN A 108 -9.21 4.64 -9.16
C ASN A 108 -8.06 3.62 -9.19
N ILE A 109 -7.57 3.20 -8.02
CA ILE A 109 -6.53 2.18 -7.92
C ILE A 109 -7.05 0.81 -8.38
N ALA A 110 -8.26 0.45 -7.97
CA ALA A 110 -8.88 -0.82 -8.35
C ALA A 110 -9.14 -0.93 -9.86
N ASP A 111 -9.47 0.20 -10.52
CA ASP A 111 -9.68 0.25 -11.98
C ASP A 111 -8.35 0.24 -12.75
N LEU A 112 -7.28 0.79 -12.18
CA LEU A 112 -5.96 0.87 -12.80
C LEU A 112 -5.19 -0.43 -12.71
N CYS A 113 -5.19 -1.06 -11.53
CA CYS A 113 -4.37 -2.23 -11.25
C CYS A 113 -5.07 -3.53 -11.64
N ASP A 114 -4.30 -4.51 -12.03
CA ASP A 114 -4.80 -5.88 -12.21
C ASP A 114 -5.42 -6.37 -10.89
N GLU A 115 -6.53 -7.10 -10.96
CA GLU A 115 -7.28 -7.56 -9.80
C GLU A 115 -6.38 -8.30 -8.80
N GLY A 116 -6.50 -7.92 -7.52
CA GLY A 116 -5.74 -8.52 -6.41
C GLY A 116 -4.23 -8.25 -6.41
N SER A 117 -3.71 -7.43 -7.34
CA SER A 117 -2.28 -7.18 -7.45
C SER A 117 -1.77 -6.04 -6.58
N PHE A 118 -2.64 -5.15 -6.11
CA PHE A 118 -2.24 -3.98 -5.35
C PHE A 118 -1.93 -4.30 -3.89
N ILE A 119 -0.70 -4.04 -3.48
CA ILE A 119 -0.24 -4.17 -2.10
C ILE A 119 -0.06 -2.78 -1.52
N GLU A 120 -0.92 -2.42 -0.56
CA GLU A 120 -0.91 -1.10 0.05
C GLU A 120 0.20 -0.96 1.11
N TYR A 121 0.93 0.15 1.06
CA TYR A 121 1.95 0.54 2.04
C TYR A 121 1.43 1.66 2.93
N GLY A 122 1.55 1.48 4.26
CA GLY A 122 1.19 2.52 5.22
C GLY A 122 -0.31 2.80 5.34
N ALA A 123 -1.18 1.80 5.10
CA ALA A 123 -2.63 1.92 5.22
C ALA A 123 -3.10 2.47 6.57
N LEU A 124 -2.41 2.11 7.66
CA LEU A 124 -2.80 2.47 9.03
C LEU A 124 -2.29 3.84 9.49
N ALA A 125 -1.59 4.60 8.62
CA ALA A 125 -1.23 5.97 8.93
C ALA A 125 -2.48 6.84 9.08
N VAL A 126 -2.41 7.81 9.99
CA VAL A 126 -3.46 8.81 10.22
C VAL A 126 -2.84 10.20 10.22
N ALA A 127 -3.64 11.26 10.11
CA ALA A 127 -3.14 12.63 10.13
C ALA A 127 -2.34 12.93 11.41
N ALA A 128 -1.31 13.76 11.28
CA ALA A 128 -0.43 14.17 12.38
C ALA A 128 -1.10 15.23 13.27
N GLN A 129 -2.29 14.93 13.82
CA GLN A 129 -3.16 15.89 14.54
C GLN A 129 -3.58 15.40 15.93
N ARG A 130 -2.77 14.56 16.59
CA ARG A 130 -3.11 13.98 17.91
C ARG A 130 -3.29 15.01 19.02
N SER A 131 -2.68 16.19 18.90
CA SER A 131 -2.91 17.27 19.85
C SER A 131 -4.28 17.95 19.71
N ARG A 132 -5.01 17.69 18.62
CA ARG A 132 -6.30 18.32 18.28
C ARG A 132 -7.46 17.34 18.18
N ARG A 133 -7.19 16.06 17.96
CA ARG A 133 -8.17 15.01 17.66
C ARG A 133 -7.84 13.74 18.43
N SER A 134 -8.86 13.00 18.86
CA SER A 134 -8.67 11.70 19.48
C SER A 134 -8.15 10.68 18.47
N GLU A 135 -7.52 9.61 18.94
CA GLU A 135 -7.03 8.55 18.08
C GLU A 135 -8.17 7.88 17.30
N ASP A 136 -9.30 7.61 17.94
CA ASP A 136 -10.48 7.03 17.29
C ASP A 136 -11.00 7.93 16.16
N ASP A 137 -11.08 9.24 16.39
CA ASP A 137 -11.47 10.20 15.36
C ASP A 137 -10.47 10.24 14.19
N LEU A 138 -9.16 10.20 14.47
CA LEU A 138 -8.15 10.15 13.43
C LEU A 138 -8.25 8.86 12.61
N MET A 139 -8.46 7.72 13.26
CA MET A 139 -8.60 6.43 12.59
C MET A 139 -9.79 6.39 11.62
N ARG A 140 -10.92 6.94 12.04
CA ARG A 140 -12.16 6.93 11.23
C ARG A 140 -12.15 7.97 10.12
N ASN A 141 -11.62 9.15 10.39
CA ASN A 141 -11.78 10.30 9.51
C ASN A 141 -10.52 10.71 8.74
N THR A 142 -9.36 10.09 9.05
CA THR A 142 -8.11 10.37 8.33
C THR A 142 -7.37 9.09 7.91
N PRO A 143 -8.05 8.08 7.35
CA PRO A 143 -7.42 6.84 6.95
C PRO A 143 -6.30 7.09 5.94
N ALA A 144 -5.24 6.32 6.06
CA ALA A 144 -4.04 6.39 5.24
C ALA A 144 -3.40 7.79 5.16
N ASP A 145 -3.76 8.69 6.09
CA ASP A 145 -3.45 10.13 6.06
C ASP A 145 -3.82 10.81 4.72
N GLY A 146 -4.93 10.37 4.11
CA GLY A 146 -5.40 10.92 2.83
C GLY A 146 -4.52 10.60 1.63
N MET A 147 -3.67 9.59 1.71
CA MET A 147 -2.80 9.16 0.63
C MET A 147 -2.72 7.63 0.57
N VAL A 148 -3.38 7.02 -0.41
CA VAL A 148 -3.27 5.58 -0.65
C VAL A 148 -2.04 5.33 -1.52
N THR A 149 -1.12 4.50 -1.04
CA THR A 149 0.17 4.24 -1.71
C THR A 149 0.46 2.75 -1.72
N GLY A 150 1.06 2.26 -2.80
CA GLY A 150 1.42 0.85 -2.89
C GLY A 150 2.11 0.49 -4.19
N ILE A 151 2.27 -0.79 -4.40
CA ILE A 151 2.75 -1.38 -5.65
C ILE A 151 1.65 -2.29 -6.18
N GLY A 152 1.32 -2.13 -7.45
CA GLY A 152 0.40 -2.99 -8.18
C GLY A 152 0.98 -3.41 -9.52
N SER A 153 0.33 -4.36 -10.18
CA SER A 153 0.61 -4.70 -11.58
C SER A 153 -0.40 -4.00 -12.48
N ILE A 154 0.05 -3.54 -13.63
CA ILE A 154 -0.80 -2.93 -14.66
C ILE A 154 -0.59 -3.70 -15.97
N ASN A 155 -1.67 -4.29 -16.50
CA ASN A 155 -1.65 -5.06 -17.74
C ASN A 155 -0.62 -6.23 -17.74
N ARG A 156 -0.55 -6.98 -16.63
CA ARG A 156 0.39 -8.10 -16.47
C ARG A 156 0.28 -9.16 -17.56
N LEU A 157 -0.93 -9.42 -18.05
CA LEU A 157 -1.16 -10.37 -19.12
C LEU A 157 -0.51 -9.96 -20.45
N ILE A 158 -0.28 -8.66 -20.64
CA ILE A 158 0.33 -8.11 -21.87
C ILE A 158 1.85 -7.97 -21.71
N HIS A 159 2.30 -7.45 -20.56
CA HIS A 159 3.68 -7.03 -20.36
C HIS A 159 4.52 -8.00 -19.51
N GLY A 160 3.90 -9.03 -18.91
CA GLY A 160 4.57 -9.94 -17.98
C GLY A 160 4.71 -9.35 -16.57
N SER A 161 5.07 -10.22 -15.62
CA SER A 161 5.06 -9.88 -14.18
C SER A 161 6.02 -8.75 -13.80
N GLU A 162 7.22 -8.77 -14.36
CA GLU A 162 8.25 -7.77 -14.01
C GLU A 162 7.95 -6.39 -14.59
N ALA A 163 7.62 -6.31 -15.89
CA ALA A 163 7.39 -5.05 -16.57
C ALA A 163 6.07 -4.37 -16.20
N SER A 164 5.14 -5.11 -15.57
CA SER A 164 3.84 -4.58 -15.13
C SER A 164 3.88 -3.92 -13.74
N ARG A 165 4.94 -4.16 -12.95
CA ARG A 165 5.04 -3.61 -11.59
C ARG A 165 5.14 -2.10 -11.61
N THR A 166 4.29 -1.45 -10.86
CA THR A 166 4.14 0.01 -10.86
C THR A 166 3.89 0.51 -9.44
N VAL A 167 4.57 1.58 -9.07
CA VAL A 167 4.22 2.34 -7.85
C VAL A 167 2.98 3.16 -8.16
N VAL A 168 1.92 2.95 -7.39
CA VAL A 168 0.66 3.67 -7.52
C VAL A 168 0.39 4.48 -6.25
N MET A 169 0.11 5.75 -6.43
CA MET A 169 -0.17 6.68 -5.35
C MET A 169 -1.43 7.48 -5.68
N ALA A 170 -2.34 7.61 -4.74
CA ALA A 170 -3.58 8.34 -4.94
C ALA A 170 -3.93 9.20 -3.73
N TYR A 171 -4.03 10.51 -3.92
CA TYR A 171 -4.59 11.40 -2.92
C TYR A 171 -6.08 11.13 -2.77
N ASP A 172 -6.53 10.98 -1.53
CA ASP A 172 -7.93 10.77 -1.20
C ASP A 172 -8.60 12.12 -0.88
N ALA A 173 -9.30 12.68 -1.87
CA ALA A 173 -10.01 13.95 -1.72
C ALA A 173 -11.12 13.91 -0.66
N THR A 174 -11.56 12.71 -0.22
CA THR A 174 -12.53 12.56 0.87
C THR A 174 -11.90 12.73 2.26
N VAL A 175 -10.56 12.69 2.34
CA VAL A 175 -9.80 12.86 3.58
C VAL A 175 -9.13 14.23 3.57
N LEU A 176 -9.62 15.14 4.41
CA LEU A 176 -9.05 16.48 4.53
C LEU A 176 -8.79 17.16 3.17
N ALA A 177 -9.73 16.98 2.23
CA ALA A 177 -9.69 17.50 0.85
C ALA A 177 -8.43 17.08 0.04
N GLY A 178 -7.86 15.92 0.30
CA GLY A 178 -6.64 15.43 -0.36
C GLY A 178 -5.41 16.30 -0.11
N THR A 179 -5.39 17.04 1.01
CA THR A 179 -4.27 17.92 1.33
C THR A 179 -3.04 17.15 1.81
N GLN A 180 -1.88 17.71 1.53
CA GLN A 180 -0.58 17.13 1.85
C GLN A 180 -0.25 17.34 3.33
N GLY A 181 -0.28 16.25 4.10
CA GLY A 181 0.11 16.22 5.51
C GLY A 181 1.46 15.57 5.72
N MET A 182 1.99 15.67 6.95
CA MET A 182 3.33 15.20 7.27
C MET A 182 3.50 13.69 7.06
N ARG A 183 2.52 12.88 7.44
CA ARG A 183 2.63 11.43 7.31
C ARG A 183 2.41 10.97 5.87
N ASN A 184 1.54 11.66 5.11
CA ASN A 184 1.41 11.34 3.71
C ASN A 184 2.67 11.74 2.91
N HIS A 185 3.35 12.82 3.26
CA HIS A 185 4.68 13.12 2.71
C HIS A 185 5.67 11.99 2.97
N ALA A 186 5.75 11.49 4.21
CA ALA A 186 6.64 10.39 4.56
C ALA A 186 6.32 9.10 3.77
N LYS A 187 5.03 8.79 3.55
CA LYS A 187 4.59 7.68 2.69
C LYS A 187 5.02 7.90 1.25
N THR A 188 4.76 9.08 0.72
CA THR A 188 5.15 9.45 -0.64
C THR A 188 6.66 9.33 -0.83
N ASP A 189 7.45 9.90 0.07
CA ASP A 189 8.92 9.83 0.01
C ASP A 189 9.43 8.38 0.02
N ARG A 190 8.81 7.53 0.84
CA ARG A 190 9.11 6.08 0.86
C ARG A 190 8.84 5.43 -0.48
N MET A 191 7.69 5.71 -1.11
CA MET A 191 7.32 5.11 -2.39
C MET A 191 8.20 5.62 -3.54
N LEU A 192 8.56 6.92 -3.52
CA LEU A 192 9.47 7.49 -4.51
C LEU A 192 10.87 6.88 -4.41
N GLY A 193 11.35 6.62 -3.18
CA GLY A 193 12.60 5.87 -2.96
C GLY A 193 12.54 4.47 -3.56
N ILE A 194 11.46 3.72 -3.30
CA ILE A 194 11.27 2.38 -3.87
C ILE A 194 11.21 2.44 -5.40
N ALA A 195 10.47 3.41 -5.97
CA ALA A 195 10.38 3.58 -7.41
C ALA A 195 11.77 3.80 -8.05
N LEU A 196 12.59 4.66 -7.43
CA LEU A 196 13.93 4.96 -7.91
C LEU A 196 14.87 3.74 -7.80
N ASP A 197 14.87 3.08 -6.65
CA ASP A 197 15.76 1.96 -6.34
C ASP A 197 15.43 0.72 -7.20
N GLN A 198 14.15 0.43 -7.40
CA GLN A 198 13.69 -0.74 -8.15
C GLN A 198 13.36 -0.42 -9.62
N LYS A 199 13.56 0.83 -10.06
CA LYS A 199 13.26 1.29 -11.43
C LYS A 199 11.81 1.02 -11.85
N LEU A 200 10.87 1.27 -10.94
CA LEU A 200 9.44 1.09 -11.19
C LEU A 200 8.83 2.37 -11.74
N PRO A 201 7.95 2.28 -12.75
CA PRO A 201 7.09 3.39 -13.15
C PRO A 201 6.25 3.91 -11.98
N VAL A 202 5.85 5.17 -12.05
CA VAL A 202 5.00 5.80 -11.05
C VAL A 202 3.71 6.31 -11.68
N VAL A 203 2.57 5.98 -11.07
CA VAL A 203 1.28 6.61 -11.38
C VAL A 203 0.80 7.36 -10.16
N LEU A 204 0.54 8.66 -10.32
CA LEU A 204 0.02 9.54 -9.28
C LEU A 204 -1.38 10.05 -9.65
N PHE A 205 -2.39 9.72 -8.85
CA PHE A 205 -3.66 10.44 -8.86
C PHE A 205 -3.51 11.68 -7.98
N ALA A 206 -3.34 12.84 -8.61
CA ALA A 206 -2.83 14.06 -7.97
C ALA A 206 -3.91 14.96 -7.36
N GLU A 207 -5.14 14.48 -7.25
CA GLU A 207 -6.28 15.27 -6.82
C GLU A 207 -6.17 15.71 -5.36
N GLY A 208 -6.14 17.03 -5.09
CA GLY A 208 -6.03 17.53 -3.73
C GLY A 208 -5.84 19.03 -3.61
N GLY A 209 -5.92 19.51 -2.38
CA GLY A 209 -5.96 20.93 -2.01
C GLY A 209 -4.62 21.58 -1.68
N GLY A 210 -3.48 20.93 -1.91
CA GLY A 210 -2.16 21.47 -1.55
C GLY A 210 -1.75 21.18 -0.11
N GLY A 211 -0.90 22.00 0.47
CA GLY A 211 -0.38 21.82 1.83
C GLY A 211 -1.48 21.84 2.90
N ARG A 212 -1.38 20.97 3.89
CA ARG A 212 -2.34 20.88 5.00
C ARG A 212 -1.94 21.80 6.15
N PRO A 213 -2.73 22.83 6.46
CA PRO A 213 -2.55 23.57 7.68
C PRO A 213 -3.17 22.80 8.85
N GLY A 214 -2.44 22.49 9.87
CA GLY A 214 -3.02 21.92 11.08
C GLY A 214 -2.51 20.58 11.52
N ASP A 215 -1.53 20.02 10.84
CA ASP A 215 -0.72 18.95 11.39
C ASP A 215 0.17 19.51 12.49
N THR A 216 0.09 18.91 13.69
CA THR A 216 0.65 19.48 14.93
C THR A 216 1.63 18.56 15.65
N ASP A 217 1.70 17.28 15.24
CA ASP A 217 2.51 16.28 15.93
C ASP A 217 4.00 16.32 15.53
N MET A 218 4.37 17.19 14.60
CA MET A 218 5.72 17.28 14.07
C MET A 218 6.26 18.70 14.22
N PRO A 219 7.52 18.87 14.58
CA PRO A 219 8.13 20.20 14.54
C PRO A 219 8.20 20.68 13.09
N ILE A 220 7.56 21.81 12.79
CA ILE A 220 7.65 22.44 11.48
C ILE A 220 8.86 23.38 11.51
N VAL A 221 9.94 22.97 10.83
CA VAL A 221 11.12 23.81 10.66
C VAL A 221 11.17 24.28 9.21
N ALA A 222 10.50 25.38 8.93
CA ALA A 222 10.56 26.09 7.63
C ALA A 222 10.34 25.22 6.38
N GLY A 223 9.67 24.07 6.50
CA GLY A 223 9.37 23.16 5.38
C GLY A 223 10.59 22.42 4.78
N LEU A 224 11.78 22.66 5.27
CA LEU A 224 13.02 22.07 4.71
C LEU A 224 13.18 20.58 5.00
N HIS A 225 12.40 20.02 5.92
CA HIS A 225 12.41 18.59 6.25
C HIS A 225 11.52 17.74 5.33
N VAL A 226 10.79 18.36 4.40
CA VAL A 226 9.93 17.66 3.42
C VAL A 226 10.70 17.50 2.13
N SER A 227 11.12 16.26 1.83
CA SER A 227 11.90 15.94 0.64
C SER A 227 11.06 15.60 -0.60
N THR A 228 9.75 15.48 -0.46
CA THR A 228 8.84 14.95 -1.48
C THR A 228 9.00 15.58 -2.86
N PHE A 229 9.07 16.91 -2.93
CA PHE A 229 9.21 17.60 -4.22
C PHE A 229 10.57 17.30 -4.90
N ALA A 230 11.65 17.33 -4.13
CA ALA A 230 12.96 16.98 -4.63
C ALA A 230 13.06 15.49 -5.00
N SER A 231 12.49 14.61 -4.19
CA SER A 231 12.44 13.16 -4.44
C SER A 231 11.62 12.85 -5.69
N TYR A 232 10.51 13.53 -5.89
CA TYR A 232 9.68 13.36 -7.09
C TYR A 232 10.41 13.84 -8.34
N ALA A 233 11.04 15.01 -8.29
CA ALA A 233 11.82 15.54 -9.40
C ALA A 233 13.02 14.65 -9.79
N ARG A 234 13.61 13.90 -8.84
CA ARG A 234 14.70 12.94 -9.11
C ARG A 234 14.29 11.76 -9.98
N LEU A 235 12.99 11.46 -10.08
CA LEU A 235 12.49 10.39 -10.94
C LEU A 235 12.56 10.77 -12.42
N SER A 236 12.61 12.06 -12.76
CA SER A 236 12.68 12.54 -14.14
C SER A 236 13.85 11.91 -14.89
N GLY A 237 13.55 11.28 -16.01
CA GLY A 237 14.52 10.54 -16.82
C GLY A 237 15.05 9.24 -16.21
N GLN A 238 14.57 8.83 -15.03
CA GLN A 238 14.95 7.57 -14.38
C GLN A 238 13.87 6.48 -14.54
N VAL A 239 12.63 6.85 -14.38
CA VAL A 239 11.45 5.98 -14.52
C VAL A 239 10.32 6.79 -15.13
N PRO A 240 9.36 6.16 -15.86
CA PRO A 240 8.17 6.84 -16.34
C PRO A 240 7.32 7.34 -15.17
N VAL A 241 6.86 8.58 -15.23
CA VAL A 241 6.00 9.19 -14.23
C VAL A 241 4.73 9.72 -14.89
N ILE A 242 3.58 9.17 -14.52
CA ILE A 242 2.27 9.51 -15.06
C ILE A 242 1.44 10.20 -13.98
N GLY A 243 0.98 11.41 -14.23
CA GLY A 243 0.04 12.12 -13.38
C GLY A 243 -1.37 12.07 -13.93
N ILE A 244 -2.35 11.71 -13.08
CA ILE A 244 -3.77 11.65 -13.45
C ILE A 244 -4.53 12.60 -12.54
N VAL A 245 -5.45 13.38 -13.11
CA VAL A 245 -6.33 14.28 -12.37
C VAL A 245 -7.74 14.28 -12.93
N SER A 246 -8.74 14.11 -12.07
CA SER A 246 -10.15 14.12 -12.42
C SER A 246 -10.98 15.16 -11.67
N GLY A 247 -10.39 15.89 -10.75
CA GLY A 247 -11.04 16.91 -9.93
C GLY A 247 -10.15 18.13 -9.70
N ARG A 248 -10.10 18.59 -8.47
CA ARG A 248 -9.29 19.76 -8.08
C ARG A 248 -7.87 19.34 -7.73
N CYS A 249 -6.89 20.03 -8.28
CA CYS A 249 -5.47 19.77 -8.02
C CYS A 249 -4.76 21.11 -7.85
N PHE A 250 -4.44 21.48 -6.60
CA PHE A 250 -3.90 22.80 -6.30
C PHE A 250 -2.56 22.76 -5.57
N ALA A 251 -1.79 23.82 -5.70
CA ALA A 251 -0.55 24.08 -4.98
C ALA A 251 0.40 22.88 -5.02
N GLY A 252 0.76 22.28 -3.86
CA GLY A 252 1.71 21.16 -3.78
C GLY A 252 1.29 19.94 -4.61
N ASN A 253 -0.01 19.63 -4.68
CA ASN A 253 -0.53 18.56 -5.53
C ASN A 253 -0.30 18.87 -7.02
N ALA A 254 -0.55 20.12 -7.43
CA ALA A 254 -0.32 20.58 -8.80
C ALA A 254 1.18 20.61 -9.14
N ALA A 255 2.04 20.96 -8.18
CA ALA A 255 3.49 20.92 -8.37
C ALA A 255 3.99 19.50 -8.65
N LEU A 256 3.51 18.49 -7.91
CA LEU A 256 3.83 17.09 -8.19
C LEU A 256 3.27 16.63 -9.54
N LEU A 257 2.02 17.00 -9.86
CA LEU A 257 1.43 16.72 -11.17
C LEU A 257 2.30 17.29 -12.30
N GLY A 258 2.77 18.53 -12.15
CA GLY A 258 3.62 19.20 -13.12
C GLY A 258 5.01 18.58 -13.32
N CYS A 259 5.47 17.75 -12.40
CA CYS A 259 6.72 16.99 -12.53
C CYS A 259 6.53 15.64 -13.26
N SER A 260 5.33 15.31 -13.71
CA SER A 260 5.06 14.06 -14.43
C SER A 260 5.48 14.16 -15.90
N ASP A 261 5.95 13.05 -16.48
CA ASP A 261 6.30 12.98 -17.92
C ASP A 261 5.05 13.03 -18.79
N VAL A 262 3.95 12.44 -18.30
CA VAL A 262 2.64 12.43 -18.97
C VAL A 262 1.57 12.86 -17.98
N ILE A 263 0.72 13.82 -18.38
CA ILE A 263 -0.42 14.27 -17.59
C ILE A 263 -1.72 13.89 -18.30
N ILE A 264 -2.59 13.18 -17.59
CA ILE A 264 -3.94 12.83 -18.04
C ILE A 264 -4.93 13.61 -17.19
N ALA A 265 -5.59 14.59 -17.80
CA ALA A 265 -6.58 15.43 -17.13
C ALA A 265 -7.96 15.23 -17.75
N THR A 266 -8.98 15.02 -16.91
CA THR A 266 -10.37 15.01 -17.38
C THR A 266 -10.82 16.43 -17.72
N ARG A 267 -11.87 16.56 -18.54
CA ARG A 267 -12.41 17.88 -18.93
C ARG A 267 -12.89 18.72 -17.73
N SER A 268 -13.29 18.06 -16.64
CA SER A 268 -13.76 18.70 -15.39
C SER A 268 -12.65 19.01 -14.40
N SER A 269 -11.40 18.72 -14.73
CA SER A 269 -10.26 19.01 -13.84
C SER A 269 -10.02 20.50 -13.72
N ASN A 270 -9.61 20.90 -12.51
CA ASN A 270 -9.19 22.27 -12.24
C ASN A 270 -7.81 22.21 -11.56
N ILE A 271 -6.80 22.76 -12.24
CA ILE A 271 -5.39 22.70 -11.84
C ILE A 271 -4.90 24.14 -11.62
N GLY A 272 -4.28 24.38 -10.41
CA GLY A 272 -3.77 25.72 -10.07
C GLY A 272 -2.85 25.78 -8.87
#